data_36d3e095b34d1f4a4e11e71f0dabd72d
#
_entry.id   36d3e095b34d1f4a4e11e71f0dabd72d
#
_cell.length_a   1.000
_cell.length_b   1.000
_cell.length_c   1.000
_cell.angle_alpha   90.00
_cell.angle_beta   90.00
_cell.angle_gamma   90.00
#
_symmetry.space_group_name_H-M   'P 1'
#
loop_
_entity.id
_entity.type
_entity.pdbx_description
1 polymer ?
#
loop_
_entity_poly.entity_id
_entity_poly.type
_entity_poly.pdbx_seq_one_letter_code
_entity_poly.pdbx_strand_id
1 'polypeptide(L)'
;PLTKTVKDSSLLFSILANKSFFEFSDIDINNTNVLVVRGLPWNDCDHTVQKACEDVIKKLSKAGVNIFEKKVTEIEEMHKILEKNYGGATVVEAYNEWKDMVDNKSSFLDRDVLNRMLMGKKMTQSSIKTIYDAEENFSKQLYSSIDEYDAILFPTVQILPPTITEVQESSETYNKYNKLALKNTRIANSLRLCAISLPCPDDLPVGIMLCMSINKDEKLLNFAENIYNIIK
;
A
#
# COMPACT_ATOMS: atom_id res chain seq x y z
N PRO A 1 11.51 -3.50 0.46
CA PRO A 1 12.08 -4.84 0.65
C PRO A 1 11.04 -5.81 1.21
N LEU A 2 11.25 -7.13 1.01
CA LEU A 2 10.49 -8.19 1.67
C LEU A 2 11.42 -8.85 2.68
N THR A 3 11.05 -8.80 3.96
CA THR A 3 11.88 -9.29 5.08
C THR A 3 11.02 -10.00 6.11
N LYS A 4 11.65 -10.73 7.03
CA LYS A 4 10.97 -11.41 8.13
C LYS A 4 10.75 -10.51 9.34
N THR A 5 11.57 -9.47 9.52
CA THR A 5 11.48 -8.56 10.65
C THR A 5 11.54 -7.10 10.22
N VAL A 6 11.01 -6.20 11.04
CA VAL A 6 11.14 -4.76 10.82
C VAL A 6 12.60 -4.32 10.87
N LYS A 7 13.42 -4.96 11.69
CA LYS A 7 14.87 -4.68 11.80
C LYS A 7 15.60 -4.99 10.50
N ASP A 8 15.29 -6.11 9.83
CA ASP A 8 15.85 -6.44 8.51
C ASP A 8 15.40 -5.42 7.45
N SER A 9 14.13 -4.98 7.50
CA SER A 9 13.63 -3.92 6.62
C SER A 9 14.40 -2.61 6.83
N SER A 10 14.69 -2.25 8.09
CA SER A 10 15.44 -1.05 8.42
C SER A 10 16.89 -1.12 7.94
N LEU A 11 17.54 -2.28 8.08
CA LEU A 11 18.89 -2.48 7.55
C LEU A 11 18.93 -2.33 6.03
N LEU A 12 18.00 -2.97 5.32
CA LEU A 12 17.91 -2.84 3.86
C LEU A 12 17.57 -1.41 3.43
N PHE A 13 16.67 -0.72 4.15
CA PHE A 13 16.39 0.68 3.89
C PHE A 13 17.64 1.54 4.02
N SER A 14 18.43 1.37 5.07
CA SER A 14 19.67 2.14 5.30
C SER A 14 20.67 1.94 4.15
N ILE A 15 20.84 0.70 3.68
CA ILE A 15 21.72 0.37 2.55
C ILE A 15 21.20 1.04 1.26
N LEU A 16 19.91 0.87 0.92
CA LEU A 16 19.32 1.39 -0.31
C LEU A 16 19.27 2.92 -0.34
N ALA A 17 19.04 3.55 0.81
CA ALA A 17 18.99 4.99 0.95
C ALA A 17 20.38 5.64 1.16
N ASN A 18 21.45 4.83 1.22
CA ASN A 18 22.82 5.27 1.55
C ASN A 18 22.87 6.08 2.86
N LYS A 19 22.20 5.57 3.89
CA LYS A 19 22.13 6.15 5.25
C LYS A 19 22.79 5.26 6.26
N SER A 20 23.18 5.83 7.40
CA SER A 20 23.59 5.07 8.56
C SER A 20 22.43 4.26 9.11
N PHE A 21 22.70 3.09 9.65
CA PHE A 21 21.70 2.35 10.41
C PHE A 21 21.31 3.15 11.66
N PHE A 22 20.02 3.26 11.92
CA PHE A 22 19.50 3.94 13.11
C PHE A 22 19.12 2.91 14.20
N GLU A 23 19.26 3.30 15.46
CA GLU A 23 18.82 2.48 16.58
C GLU A 23 17.31 2.67 16.81
N PHE A 24 16.62 1.57 17.10
CA PHE A 24 15.21 1.62 17.48
C PHE A 24 15.08 2.16 18.91
N SER A 25 14.08 2.97 19.12
CA SER A 25 13.71 3.55 20.40
C SER A 25 12.27 3.22 20.77
N ASP A 26 11.98 3.11 22.03
CA ASP A 26 10.62 2.97 22.54
C ASP A 26 9.80 4.22 22.25
N ILE A 27 8.51 4.04 21.98
CA ILE A 27 7.53 5.12 21.84
C ILE A 27 6.58 5.13 23.04
N ASP A 28 6.05 6.30 23.36
CA ASP A 28 4.99 6.40 24.37
C ASP A 28 3.65 5.95 23.78
N ILE A 29 3.31 4.68 24.03
CA ILE A 29 2.12 4.03 23.48
C ILE A 29 0.84 4.77 23.91
N ASN A 30 0.77 5.30 25.14
CA ASN A 30 -0.44 5.98 25.64
C ASN A 30 -0.67 7.35 25.00
N ASN A 31 0.37 7.96 24.44
CA ASN A 31 0.28 9.21 23.69
C ASN A 31 0.35 8.98 22.17
N THR A 32 0.20 7.74 21.72
CA THR A 32 0.23 7.38 20.31
C THR A 32 -1.14 7.43 19.69
N ASN A 33 -1.31 8.20 18.61
CA ASN A 33 -2.55 8.38 17.88
C ASN A 33 -2.49 7.65 16.53
N VAL A 34 -3.37 6.67 16.32
CA VAL A 34 -3.45 5.93 15.04
C VAL A 34 -4.82 6.15 14.41
N LEU A 35 -4.83 6.58 13.16
CA LEU A 35 -6.04 6.69 12.37
C LEU A 35 -6.29 5.41 11.57
N VAL A 36 -7.33 4.69 11.86
CA VAL A 36 -7.85 3.62 11.00
C VAL A 36 -8.65 4.27 9.88
N VAL A 37 -8.11 4.21 8.66
CA VAL A 37 -8.78 4.72 7.48
C VAL A 37 -9.88 3.74 7.08
N ARG A 38 -11.14 4.13 7.29
CA ARG A 38 -12.33 3.36 6.90
C ARG A 38 -12.77 3.67 5.46
N GLY A 39 -13.75 2.94 4.94
CA GLY A 39 -14.27 3.09 3.58
C GLY A 39 -13.49 2.27 2.58
N LEU A 40 -12.98 2.88 1.52
CA LEU A 40 -12.35 2.22 0.38
C LEU A 40 -11.38 1.08 0.72
N PRO A 41 -10.46 1.20 1.69
CA PRO A 41 -9.53 0.12 2.02
C PRO A 41 -10.19 -1.15 2.58
N TRP A 42 -11.43 -1.05 3.03
CA TRP A 42 -12.20 -2.15 3.64
C TRP A 42 -13.34 -2.65 2.74
N ASN A 43 -13.67 -1.93 1.67
CA ASN A 43 -14.73 -2.32 0.74
C ASN A 43 -14.32 -3.60 0.00
N ASP A 44 -15.23 -4.58 -0.06
CA ASP A 44 -15.00 -5.91 -0.66
C ASP A 44 -13.91 -6.74 0.05
N CYS A 45 -13.64 -6.42 1.31
CA CYS A 45 -12.64 -7.13 2.11
C CYS A 45 -13.15 -8.53 2.48
N ASP A 46 -12.32 -9.55 2.27
CA ASP A 46 -12.57 -10.90 2.75
C ASP A 46 -12.80 -10.89 4.27
N HIS A 47 -13.78 -11.66 4.74
CA HIS A 47 -14.14 -11.70 6.16
C HIS A 47 -12.95 -12.09 7.05
N THR A 48 -12.11 -13.04 6.60
CA THR A 48 -10.91 -13.45 7.34
C THR A 48 -9.90 -12.31 7.46
N VAL A 49 -9.67 -11.58 6.36
CA VAL A 49 -8.78 -10.42 6.34
C VAL A 49 -9.33 -9.32 7.25
N GLN A 50 -10.63 -9.00 7.11
CA GLN A 50 -11.28 -8.01 7.95
C GLN A 50 -11.15 -8.36 9.44
N LYS A 51 -11.49 -9.60 9.81
CA LYS A 51 -11.40 -10.06 11.20
C LYS A 51 -9.99 -9.95 11.74
N ALA A 52 -8.98 -10.43 11.01
CA ALA A 52 -7.58 -10.39 11.44
C ALA A 52 -7.11 -8.94 11.69
N CYS A 53 -7.43 -8.02 10.78
CA CYS A 53 -7.08 -6.61 10.94
C CYS A 53 -7.84 -5.93 12.11
N GLU A 54 -9.12 -6.25 12.30
CA GLU A 54 -9.90 -5.74 13.44
C GLU A 54 -9.35 -6.27 14.78
N ASP A 55 -8.88 -7.50 14.83
CA ASP A 55 -8.28 -8.06 16.03
C ASP A 55 -6.92 -7.39 16.36
N VAL A 56 -6.14 -6.99 15.35
CA VAL A 56 -4.95 -6.15 15.53
C VAL A 56 -5.33 -4.78 16.10
N ILE A 57 -6.34 -4.10 15.54
CA ILE A 57 -6.82 -2.79 16.04
C ILE A 57 -7.23 -2.89 17.51
N LYS A 58 -7.96 -3.95 17.88
CA LYS A 58 -8.34 -4.20 19.28
C LYS A 58 -7.13 -4.43 20.19
N LYS A 59 -6.09 -5.18 19.73
CA LYS A 59 -4.85 -5.36 20.50
C LYS A 59 -4.17 -4.03 20.76
N LEU A 60 -4.04 -3.18 19.73
CA LEU A 60 -3.45 -1.85 19.85
C LEU A 60 -4.21 -0.97 20.84
N SER A 61 -5.55 -0.91 20.75
CA SER A 61 -6.38 -0.16 21.67
C SER A 61 -6.23 -0.66 23.13
N LYS A 62 -6.19 -1.98 23.34
CA LYS A 62 -5.97 -2.57 24.68
C LYS A 62 -4.59 -2.27 25.25
N ALA A 63 -3.59 -2.10 24.40
CA ALA A 63 -2.24 -1.71 24.79
C ALA A 63 -2.09 -0.21 25.12
N GLY A 64 -3.13 0.60 24.89
CA GLY A 64 -3.15 2.02 25.20
C GLY A 64 -3.00 2.96 23.99
N VAL A 65 -2.94 2.43 22.77
CA VAL A 65 -2.93 3.26 21.55
C VAL A 65 -4.29 3.94 21.38
N ASN A 66 -4.30 5.24 21.16
CA ASN A 66 -5.51 6.00 20.83
C ASN A 66 -5.92 5.71 19.38
N ILE A 67 -7.05 5.02 19.21
CA ILE A 67 -7.56 4.65 17.90
C ILE A 67 -8.64 5.64 17.47
N PHE A 68 -8.43 6.25 16.31
CA PHE A 68 -9.39 7.10 15.63
C PHE A 68 -9.84 6.43 14.34
N GLU A 69 -11.09 6.70 13.93
CA GLU A 69 -11.63 6.09 12.71
C GLU A 69 -12.33 7.15 11.87
N LYS A 70 -11.95 7.27 10.61
CA LYS A 70 -12.68 8.11 9.65
C LYS A 70 -12.46 7.64 8.19
N LYS A 71 -13.36 8.03 7.32
CA LYS A 71 -13.12 7.97 5.87
C LYS A 71 -12.23 9.15 5.49
N VAL A 72 -11.36 8.93 4.52
CA VAL A 72 -10.42 9.95 4.02
C VAL A 72 -10.77 10.25 2.57
N THR A 73 -11.27 11.45 2.33
CA THR A 73 -11.80 11.87 1.01
C THR A 73 -10.74 11.81 -0.08
N GLU A 74 -9.51 12.18 0.22
CA GLU A 74 -8.38 12.20 -0.70
C GLU A 74 -8.08 10.79 -1.27
N ILE A 75 -8.25 9.76 -0.45
CA ILE A 75 -8.10 8.36 -0.85
C ILE A 75 -9.23 7.95 -1.80
N GLU A 76 -10.46 8.32 -1.50
CA GLU A 76 -11.63 8.01 -2.33
C GLU A 76 -11.54 8.71 -3.71
N GLU A 77 -11.18 9.99 -3.73
CA GLU A 77 -11.07 10.76 -4.97
C GLU A 77 -9.88 10.31 -5.82
N MET A 78 -8.71 10.05 -5.21
CA MET A 78 -7.57 9.50 -5.93
C MET A 78 -7.92 8.15 -6.56
N HIS A 79 -8.62 7.29 -5.84
CA HIS A 79 -9.04 5.99 -6.37
C HIS A 79 -9.92 6.13 -7.62
N LYS A 80 -10.86 7.07 -7.64
CA LYS A 80 -11.71 7.33 -8.82
C LYS A 80 -10.88 7.72 -10.05
N ILE A 81 -9.82 8.51 -9.86
CA ILE A 81 -8.91 8.89 -10.95
C ILE A 81 -8.12 7.68 -11.44
N LEU A 82 -7.61 6.85 -10.53
CA LEU A 82 -6.87 5.63 -10.87
C LEU A 82 -7.73 4.65 -11.66
N GLU A 83 -8.99 4.43 -11.23
CA GLU A 83 -9.91 3.53 -11.93
C GLU A 83 -10.20 3.98 -13.36
N LYS A 84 -10.38 5.29 -13.59
CA LYS A 84 -10.58 5.85 -14.93
C LYS A 84 -9.36 5.77 -15.83
N ASN A 85 -8.15 5.62 -15.25
CA ASN A 85 -6.87 5.70 -15.94
C ASN A 85 -6.04 4.41 -15.74
N TYR A 86 -6.67 3.25 -15.87
CA TYR A 86 -6.04 1.92 -15.88
C TYR A 86 -5.15 1.60 -14.67
N GLY A 87 -5.37 2.27 -13.55
CA GLY A 87 -4.60 2.06 -12.32
C GLY A 87 -3.49 3.09 -12.09
N GLY A 88 -3.39 4.14 -12.92
CA GLY A 88 -2.54 5.29 -12.65
C GLY A 88 -1.21 5.33 -13.42
N ALA A 89 -0.24 6.10 -12.93
CA ALA A 89 1.03 6.36 -13.60
C ALA A 89 1.87 5.10 -13.86
N THR A 90 1.76 4.10 -12.99
CA THR A 90 2.58 2.86 -13.04
C THR A 90 2.53 2.15 -14.41
N VAL A 91 1.36 2.14 -15.08
CA VAL A 91 1.24 1.48 -16.41
C VAL A 91 1.95 2.28 -17.50
N VAL A 92 1.96 3.61 -17.39
CA VAL A 92 2.67 4.50 -18.33
C VAL A 92 4.17 4.38 -18.13
N GLU A 93 4.62 4.42 -16.90
CA GLU A 93 6.03 4.29 -16.54
C GLU A 93 6.57 2.93 -16.94
N ALA A 94 5.82 1.84 -16.68
CA ALA A 94 6.20 0.50 -17.11
C ALA A 94 6.31 0.40 -18.65
N TYR A 95 5.37 0.98 -19.40
CA TYR A 95 5.48 1.00 -20.86
C TYR A 95 6.70 1.80 -21.32
N ASN A 96 6.94 2.97 -20.76
CA ASN A 96 8.07 3.82 -21.16
C ASN A 96 9.42 3.15 -20.87
N GLU A 97 9.58 2.55 -19.71
CA GLU A 97 10.79 1.85 -19.30
C GLU A 97 11.07 0.62 -20.17
N TRP A 98 10.05 -0.18 -20.47
CA TRP A 98 10.15 -1.42 -21.22
C TRP A 98 9.72 -1.31 -22.68
N LYS A 99 9.70 -0.08 -23.25
CA LYS A 99 9.17 0.20 -24.58
C LYS A 99 9.76 -0.69 -25.68
N ASP A 100 11.08 -0.89 -25.71
CA ASP A 100 11.73 -1.75 -26.71
C ASP A 100 11.29 -3.21 -26.58
N MET A 101 11.18 -3.72 -25.35
CA MET A 101 10.67 -5.07 -25.10
C MET A 101 9.22 -5.23 -25.54
N VAL A 102 8.37 -4.26 -25.22
CA VAL A 102 6.94 -4.28 -25.57
C VAL A 102 6.74 -4.18 -27.09
N ASP A 103 7.44 -3.27 -27.76
CA ASP A 103 7.22 -2.99 -29.18
C ASP A 103 7.92 -4.00 -30.12
N ASN A 104 9.11 -4.52 -29.74
CA ASN A 104 9.97 -5.30 -30.63
C ASN A 104 10.22 -6.74 -30.17
N LYS A 105 9.99 -7.07 -28.90
CA LYS A 105 10.35 -8.35 -28.28
C LYS A 105 9.23 -8.90 -27.39
N SER A 106 7.99 -8.59 -27.69
CA SER A 106 6.81 -8.91 -26.83
C SER A 106 6.62 -10.41 -26.56
N SER A 107 7.16 -11.29 -27.43
CA SER A 107 7.11 -12.75 -27.24
C SER A 107 7.87 -13.25 -26.01
N PHE A 108 8.76 -12.45 -25.43
CA PHE A 108 9.49 -12.77 -24.19
C PHE A 108 8.74 -12.33 -22.93
N LEU A 109 7.62 -11.61 -23.07
CA LEU A 109 6.84 -11.10 -21.95
C LEU A 109 5.65 -12.03 -21.67
N ASP A 110 5.32 -12.18 -20.39
CA ASP A 110 4.06 -12.79 -20.02
C ASP A 110 2.90 -12.01 -20.63
N ARG A 111 1.88 -12.74 -21.12
CA ARG A 111 0.76 -12.16 -21.86
C ARG A 111 -0.01 -11.12 -21.05
N ASP A 112 -0.26 -11.38 -19.77
CA ASP A 112 -1.09 -10.49 -18.94
C ASP A 112 -0.28 -9.28 -18.46
N VAL A 113 1.02 -9.43 -18.25
CA VAL A 113 1.96 -8.32 -18.02
C VAL A 113 2.06 -7.43 -19.25
N LEU A 114 2.24 -8.02 -20.45
CA LEU A 114 2.25 -7.28 -21.72
C LEU A 114 0.97 -6.47 -21.92
N ASN A 115 -0.19 -7.09 -21.73
CA ASN A 115 -1.49 -6.42 -21.86
C ASN A 115 -1.60 -5.20 -20.96
N ARG A 116 -1.10 -5.27 -19.74
CA ARG A 116 -1.08 -4.13 -18.81
C ARG A 116 -0.14 -3.01 -19.28
N MET A 117 1.06 -3.32 -19.76
CA MET A 117 1.98 -2.32 -20.31
C MET A 117 1.39 -1.63 -21.55
N LEU A 118 0.68 -2.39 -22.40
CA LEU A 118 0.00 -1.85 -23.57
C LEU A 118 -1.15 -0.87 -23.21
N MET A 119 -1.72 -0.94 -22.00
CA MET A 119 -2.67 0.08 -21.52
C MET A 119 -1.95 1.43 -21.32
N GLY A 120 -0.73 1.44 -20.82
CA GLY A 120 0.09 2.65 -20.71
C GLY A 120 0.37 3.31 -22.07
N LYS A 121 0.65 2.49 -23.10
CA LYS A 121 0.80 2.98 -24.49
C LYS A 121 -0.40 3.74 -25.03
N LYS A 122 -1.60 3.38 -24.58
CA LYS A 122 -2.88 4.00 -25.04
C LYS A 122 -3.23 5.29 -24.30
N MET A 123 -2.54 5.62 -23.23
CA MET A 123 -2.89 6.79 -22.42
C MET A 123 -2.48 8.09 -23.12
N THR A 124 -3.38 9.07 -23.06
CA THR A 124 -3.13 10.41 -23.61
C THR A 124 -2.26 11.24 -22.66
N GLN A 125 -1.55 12.23 -23.18
CA GLN A 125 -0.78 13.18 -22.37
C GLN A 125 -1.69 13.93 -21.36
N SER A 126 -2.93 14.23 -21.73
CA SER A 126 -3.92 14.83 -20.83
C SER A 126 -4.26 13.91 -19.66
N SER A 127 -4.49 12.61 -19.91
CA SER A 127 -4.76 11.64 -18.84
C SER A 127 -3.56 11.48 -17.91
N ILE A 128 -2.35 11.43 -18.47
CA ILE A 128 -1.10 11.34 -17.71
C ILE A 128 -0.94 12.56 -16.79
N LYS A 129 -1.13 13.77 -17.36
CA LYS A 129 -1.09 15.01 -16.58
C LYS A 129 -2.13 15.02 -15.46
N THR A 130 -3.37 14.59 -15.74
CA THR A 130 -4.44 14.49 -14.74
C THR A 130 -4.02 13.60 -13.56
N ILE A 131 -3.36 12.47 -13.81
CA ILE A 131 -2.89 11.57 -12.76
C ILE A 131 -1.84 12.26 -11.88
N TYR A 132 -0.79 12.83 -12.48
CA TYR A 132 0.29 13.44 -11.71
C TYR A 132 -0.17 14.69 -10.93
N ASP A 133 -1.02 15.53 -11.52
CA ASP A 133 -1.63 16.66 -10.84
C ASP A 133 -2.48 16.21 -9.63
N ALA A 134 -3.23 15.11 -9.80
CA ALA A 134 -4.04 14.54 -8.72
C ALA A 134 -3.17 13.93 -7.60
N GLU A 135 -2.14 13.16 -7.95
CA GLU A 135 -1.19 12.60 -6.99
C GLU A 135 -0.54 13.71 -6.15
N GLU A 136 -0.10 14.79 -6.77
CA GLU A 136 0.51 15.91 -6.06
C GLU A 136 -0.49 16.63 -5.15
N ASN A 137 -1.68 16.95 -5.67
CA ASN A 137 -2.69 17.70 -4.94
C ASN A 137 -3.26 16.91 -3.76
N PHE A 138 -3.68 15.66 -4.00
CA PHE A 138 -4.27 14.84 -2.94
C PHE A 138 -3.24 14.37 -1.92
N SER A 139 -1.97 14.18 -2.29
CA SER A 139 -0.92 13.90 -1.31
C SER A 139 -0.76 15.08 -0.33
N LYS A 140 -0.68 16.32 -0.83
CA LYS A 140 -0.56 17.51 0.04
C LYS A 140 -1.76 17.68 0.97
N GLN A 141 -2.99 17.48 0.45
CA GLN A 141 -4.20 17.56 1.24
C GLN A 141 -4.24 16.46 2.31
N LEU A 142 -3.91 15.21 1.92
CA LEU A 142 -3.85 14.08 2.84
C LEU A 142 -2.85 14.34 3.97
N TYR A 143 -1.63 14.81 3.66
CA TYR A 143 -0.63 15.06 4.70
C TYR A 143 -1.12 16.05 5.75
N SER A 144 -1.85 17.10 5.33
CA SER A 144 -2.47 18.05 6.26
C SER A 144 -3.61 17.43 7.07
N SER A 145 -4.41 16.55 6.45
CA SER A 145 -5.57 15.93 7.10
C SER A 145 -5.21 14.81 8.09
N ILE A 146 -3.98 14.29 8.01
CA ILE A 146 -3.48 13.22 8.90
C ILE A 146 -2.34 13.68 9.83
N ASP A 147 -1.98 14.95 9.84
CA ASP A 147 -0.80 15.46 10.60
C ASP A 147 -0.95 15.30 12.12
N GLU A 148 -2.19 15.25 12.62
CA GLU A 148 -2.49 15.01 14.04
C GLU A 148 -2.30 13.54 14.48
N TYR A 149 -2.10 12.62 13.53
CA TYR A 149 -1.92 11.19 13.80
C TYR A 149 -0.46 10.78 13.58
N ASP A 150 0.02 9.86 14.43
CA ASP A 150 1.35 9.29 14.25
C ASP A 150 1.46 8.37 13.05
N ALA A 151 0.39 7.64 12.74
CA ALA A 151 0.28 6.82 11.53
C ALA A 151 -1.18 6.64 11.12
N ILE A 152 -1.39 6.31 9.84
CA ILE A 152 -2.65 5.75 9.37
C ILE A 152 -2.53 4.25 9.18
N LEU A 153 -3.65 3.52 9.31
CA LEU A 153 -3.69 2.07 9.32
C LEU A 153 -4.90 1.54 8.53
N PHE A 154 -4.67 0.50 7.71
CA PHE A 154 -5.70 -0.23 6.98
C PHE A 154 -5.17 -1.59 6.48
N PRO A 155 -6.01 -2.55 6.01
CA PRO A 155 -5.55 -3.82 5.47
C PRO A 155 -4.58 -3.63 4.30
N THR A 156 -3.47 -4.37 4.28
CA THR A 156 -2.50 -4.30 3.17
C THR A 156 -3.15 -4.77 1.86
N VAL A 157 -3.85 -5.89 1.93
CA VAL A 157 -4.59 -6.50 0.80
C VAL A 157 -5.96 -6.92 1.30
N GLN A 158 -6.98 -6.75 0.47
CA GLN A 158 -8.38 -7.01 0.86
C GLN A 158 -8.79 -8.47 0.75
N ILE A 159 -7.99 -9.31 0.09
CA ILE A 159 -8.32 -10.72 -0.20
C ILE A 159 -7.24 -11.65 0.34
N LEU A 160 -7.62 -12.88 0.64
CA LEU A 160 -6.67 -13.95 0.81
C LEU A 160 -5.98 -14.29 -0.53
N PRO A 161 -4.76 -14.85 -0.52
CA PRO A 161 -4.11 -15.28 -1.75
C PRO A 161 -4.98 -16.28 -2.50
N PRO A 162 -5.31 -16.05 -3.78
CA PRO A 162 -5.98 -17.06 -4.61
C PRO A 162 -5.03 -18.22 -4.89
N THR A 163 -5.57 -19.36 -5.23
CA THR A 163 -4.76 -20.49 -5.69
C THR A 163 -4.19 -20.24 -7.09
N ILE A 164 -3.08 -20.89 -7.41
CA ILE A 164 -2.46 -20.79 -8.75
C ILE A 164 -3.48 -21.22 -9.83
N THR A 165 -4.25 -22.26 -9.58
CA THR A 165 -5.26 -22.76 -10.51
C THR A 165 -6.32 -21.71 -10.80
N GLU A 166 -6.83 -21.01 -9.77
CA GLU A 166 -7.82 -19.94 -9.95
C GLU A 166 -7.29 -18.79 -10.81
N VAL A 167 -6.06 -18.32 -10.55
CA VAL A 167 -5.51 -17.20 -11.33
C VAL A 167 -5.12 -17.58 -12.75
N GLN A 168 -4.92 -18.88 -13.04
CA GLN A 168 -4.60 -19.38 -14.38
C GLN A 168 -5.85 -19.75 -15.19
N GLU A 169 -7.04 -19.74 -14.61
CA GLU A 169 -8.29 -20.08 -15.29
C GLU A 169 -8.54 -19.21 -16.53
N SER A 170 -8.36 -17.90 -16.40
CA SER A 170 -8.51 -16.95 -17.50
C SER A 170 -7.79 -15.62 -17.22
N SER A 171 -7.49 -14.86 -18.26
CA SER A 171 -6.99 -13.48 -18.11
C SER A 171 -7.97 -12.58 -17.36
N GLU A 172 -9.27 -12.82 -17.45
CA GLU A 172 -10.27 -12.07 -16.71
C GLU A 172 -10.15 -12.33 -15.21
N THR A 173 -10.05 -13.60 -14.81
CA THR A 173 -9.85 -14.04 -13.43
C THR A 173 -8.53 -13.48 -12.88
N TYR A 174 -7.44 -13.61 -13.63
CA TYR A 174 -6.15 -13.00 -13.27
C TYR A 174 -6.28 -11.49 -13.02
N ASN A 175 -6.89 -10.74 -13.93
CA ASN A 175 -7.05 -9.30 -13.82
C ASN A 175 -7.92 -8.90 -12.63
N LYS A 176 -8.96 -9.67 -12.31
CA LYS A 176 -9.81 -9.46 -11.13
C LYS A 176 -8.97 -9.55 -9.85
N TYR A 177 -8.26 -10.67 -9.64
CA TYR A 177 -7.43 -10.87 -8.45
C TYR A 177 -6.28 -9.86 -8.36
N ASN A 178 -5.61 -9.58 -9.48
CA ASN A 178 -4.55 -8.58 -9.51
C ASN A 178 -5.06 -7.17 -9.16
N LYS A 179 -6.26 -6.79 -9.60
CA LYS A 179 -6.88 -5.53 -9.23
C LYS A 179 -7.16 -5.45 -7.74
N LEU A 180 -7.73 -6.49 -7.15
CA LEU A 180 -8.03 -6.58 -5.71
C LEU A 180 -6.75 -6.60 -4.87
N ALA A 181 -5.75 -7.38 -5.26
CA ALA A 181 -4.47 -7.48 -4.54
C ALA A 181 -3.70 -6.15 -4.50
N LEU A 182 -3.81 -5.33 -5.55
CA LEU A 182 -3.12 -4.05 -5.65
C LEU A 182 -3.95 -2.85 -5.17
N LYS A 183 -5.23 -3.01 -4.85
CA LYS A 183 -6.14 -1.90 -4.56
C LYS A 183 -5.63 -1.02 -3.43
N ASN A 184 -5.29 -1.59 -2.29
CA ASN A 184 -4.83 -0.85 -1.11
C ASN A 184 -3.38 -0.38 -1.22
N THR A 185 -2.48 -1.18 -1.78
CA THR A 185 -1.08 -0.77 -1.96
C THR A 185 -0.93 0.41 -2.93
N ARG A 186 -1.85 0.54 -3.90
CA ARG A 186 -1.91 1.73 -4.78
C ARG A 186 -2.23 3.01 -4.03
N ILE A 187 -2.99 2.96 -2.93
CA ILE A 187 -3.28 4.12 -2.09
C ILE A 187 -1.95 4.72 -1.60
N ALA A 188 -1.12 3.91 -0.97
CA ALA A 188 0.17 4.37 -0.45
C ALA A 188 1.08 4.88 -1.58
N ASN A 189 1.13 4.15 -2.70
CA ASN A 189 1.97 4.52 -3.84
C ASN A 189 1.54 5.85 -4.47
N SER A 190 0.27 5.99 -4.86
CA SER A 190 -0.22 7.19 -5.56
C SER A 190 -0.32 8.42 -4.67
N LEU A 191 -0.45 8.26 -3.36
CA LEU A 191 -0.44 9.36 -2.40
C LEU A 191 0.95 9.58 -1.76
N ARG A 192 2.00 8.94 -2.33
CA ARG A 192 3.40 9.11 -1.94
C ARG A 192 3.64 8.96 -0.44
N LEU A 193 3.00 7.95 0.15
CA LEU A 193 3.17 7.63 1.56
C LEU A 193 4.38 6.71 1.76
N CYS A 194 5.08 6.88 2.88
CA CYS A 194 5.90 5.81 3.43
C CYS A 194 4.96 4.71 3.94
N ALA A 195 5.24 3.45 3.64
CA ALA A 195 4.35 2.35 4.01
C ALA A 195 5.13 1.09 4.41
N ILE A 196 4.62 0.39 5.41
CA ILE A 196 5.09 -0.94 5.81
C ILE A 196 3.90 -1.84 6.11
N SER A 197 3.98 -3.10 5.65
CA SER A 197 3.00 -4.13 5.98
C SER A 197 3.53 -5.00 7.11
N LEU A 198 2.77 -5.11 8.19
CA LEU A 198 3.05 -6.01 9.29
C LEU A 198 2.14 -7.25 9.19
N PRO A 199 2.64 -8.46 9.49
CA PRO A 199 1.80 -9.65 9.51
C PRO A 199 0.76 -9.54 10.63
N CYS A 200 -0.47 -9.91 10.34
CA CYS A 200 -1.45 -10.18 11.39
C CYS A 200 -1.10 -11.49 12.09
N PRO A 201 -1.41 -11.63 13.40
CA PRO A 201 -1.21 -12.88 14.13
C PRO A 201 -1.98 -14.07 13.53
N ASP A 202 -1.75 -15.26 14.06
CA ASP A 202 -2.46 -16.52 13.76
C ASP A 202 -2.06 -17.20 12.45
N ASP A 203 -0.81 -17.02 11.99
CA ASP A 203 -0.23 -17.66 10.79
C ASP A 203 -1.06 -17.49 9.50
N LEU A 204 -1.94 -16.47 9.50
CA LEU A 204 -2.73 -16.13 8.33
C LEU A 204 -1.89 -15.32 7.33
N PRO A 205 -2.04 -15.52 6.02
CA PRO A 205 -1.38 -14.71 5.01
C PRO A 205 -2.06 -13.33 4.87
N VAL A 206 -2.21 -12.63 5.99
CA VAL A 206 -2.89 -11.33 6.11
C VAL A 206 -1.91 -10.32 6.68
N GLY A 207 -1.86 -9.14 6.06
CA GLY A 207 -1.07 -8.02 6.52
C GLY A 207 -1.91 -6.79 6.83
N ILE A 208 -1.47 -6.03 7.82
CA ILE A 208 -2.00 -4.70 8.11
C ILE A 208 -0.94 -3.66 7.72
N MET A 209 -1.33 -2.62 7.03
CA MET A 209 -0.42 -1.59 6.53
C MET A 209 -0.45 -0.37 7.43
N LEU A 210 0.75 0.05 7.87
CA LEU A 210 0.99 1.34 8.50
C LEU A 210 1.56 2.30 7.47
N CYS A 211 1.04 3.54 7.44
CA CYS A 211 1.56 4.57 6.56
C CYS A 211 1.78 5.88 7.30
N MET A 212 2.77 6.63 6.82
CA MET A 212 3.06 8.01 7.21
C MET A 212 3.26 8.87 5.97
N SER A 213 3.24 10.19 6.12
CA SER A 213 3.56 11.13 5.05
C SER A 213 4.99 10.92 4.51
N ILE A 214 5.25 11.41 3.32
CA ILE A 214 6.55 11.31 2.62
C ILE A 214 7.73 11.69 3.52
N ASN A 215 8.89 11.05 3.31
CA ASN A 215 10.16 11.28 4.02
C ASN A 215 10.12 10.95 5.53
N LYS A 216 9.17 10.17 5.99
CA LYS A 216 9.09 9.69 7.37
C LYS A 216 9.51 8.21 7.51
N ASP A 217 10.32 7.67 6.60
CA ASP A 217 10.65 6.24 6.54
C ASP A 217 11.28 5.72 7.84
N GLU A 218 12.26 6.43 8.40
CA GLU A 218 12.91 6.03 9.66
C GLU A 218 11.93 6.09 10.84
N LYS A 219 11.10 7.16 10.90
CA LYS A 219 10.04 7.26 11.91
C LYS A 219 9.05 6.11 11.77
N LEU A 220 8.64 5.78 10.54
CA LEU A 220 7.72 4.68 10.27
C LEU A 220 8.32 3.33 10.67
N LEU A 221 9.58 3.07 10.35
CA LEU A 221 10.25 1.82 10.72
C LEU A 221 10.37 1.67 12.24
N ASN A 222 10.76 2.75 12.96
CA ASN A 222 10.79 2.74 14.43
C ASN A 222 9.39 2.51 15.01
N PHE A 223 8.40 3.19 14.50
CA PHE A 223 7.01 3.02 14.90
C PHE A 223 6.52 1.58 14.67
N ALA A 224 6.79 1.04 13.49
CA ALA A 224 6.40 -0.31 13.11
C ALA A 224 7.01 -1.40 14.00
N GLU A 225 8.28 -1.26 14.44
CA GLU A 225 8.90 -2.19 15.38
C GLU A 225 8.14 -2.21 16.72
N ASN A 226 7.80 -1.03 17.24
CA ASN A 226 7.02 -0.90 18.49
C ASN A 226 5.62 -1.51 18.34
N ILE A 227 4.91 -1.19 17.24
CA ILE A 227 3.59 -1.76 16.96
C ILE A 227 3.66 -3.28 16.78
N TYR A 228 4.66 -3.79 16.06
CA TYR A 228 4.85 -5.22 15.86
C TYR A 228 5.05 -5.97 17.17
N ASN A 229 5.79 -5.38 18.12
CA ASN A 229 6.01 -5.96 19.45
C ASN A 229 4.71 -6.09 20.26
N ILE A 230 3.69 -5.28 19.99
CA ILE A 230 2.36 -5.35 20.62
C ILE A 230 1.49 -6.43 19.99
N ILE A 231 1.56 -6.57 18.66
CA ILE A 231 0.60 -7.40 17.91
C ILE A 231 1.03 -8.85 17.72
N LYS A 232 2.33 -9.15 17.79
CA LYS A 232 2.88 -10.52 17.64
C LYS A 232 2.44 -11.48 18.71
#